data_f4199efff6433e0fccc3bf239f6805c0
#
_entry.id   f4199efff6433e0fccc3bf239f6805c0
#
_cell.length_a   1.000
_cell.length_b   1.000
_cell.length_c   1.000
_cell.angle_alpha   90.00
_cell.angle_beta   90.00
_cell.angle_gamma   90.00
#
_symmetry.space_group_name_H-M   'P 1'
#
loop_
_entity.id
_entity.type
_entity.pdbx_description
1 polymer ?
#
loop_
_entity_poly.entity_id
_entity_poly.type
_entity_poly.pdbx_seq_one_letter_code
_entity_poly.pdbx_strand_id
1 'polypeptide(L)'
;MSGDLVVLVNPTARGGRARRVVDPVVQRLREGGHDVRVIVGASAEDALARARTAVAQGPDALVALGGDGLVHLAVQAVADTGVPLGIVPAGTGNDIASALGIPRDPLAAAAIVAGAAGGDGAAVRSVDAAQVGGPGGADRRWFAGVVACGFDSRVNERANGIAWPPGMAKYLVALVQELRSFTPIPFRITLGSGDGAEETEVIEREAMLVAVANTRSYGAGMRVCPDARPDDGLFDVLVLGAVPKGEFLRTFPKVYRGGHVGHPAVTIRRAARVTLEAVGPGADVVAYADGERVGPVPVTCAVVPGALRVLVPA
;
A
#
# COMPACT_ATOMS: atom_id res chain seq x y z
N MET A 1 -1.29 31.59 -5.29
CA MET A 1 -0.94 31.35 -6.72
C MET A 1 -1.84 30.25 -7.23
N SER A 2 -2.37 30.38 -8.46
CA SER A 2 -3.16 29.30 -9.08
C SER A 2 -2.25 28.14 -9.44
N GLY A 3 -2.56 26.94 -8.96
CA GLY A 3 -1.83 25.72 -9.30
C GLY A 3 -2.60 24.86 -10.28
N ASP A 4 -1.91 24.06 -11.12
CA ASP A 4 -2.49 23.06 -12.03
C ASP A 4 -2.60 21.71 -11.31
N LEU A 5 -3.81 21.31 -10.95
CA LEU A 5 -4.08 20.05 -10.27
C LEU A 5 -4.74 19.03 -11.20
N VAL A 6 -4.22 17.83 -11.22
CA VAL A 6 -4.80 16.71 -11.95
C VAL A 6 -5.45 15.73 -10.96
N VAL A 7 -6.77 15.57 -11.03
CA VAL A 7 -7.53 14.66 -10.16
C VAL A 7 -7.81 13.34 -10.88
N LEU A 8 -7.23 12.28 -10.37
CA LEU A 8 -7.46 10.92 -10.85
C LEU A 8 -8.60 10.28 -10.06
N VAL A 9 -9.60 9.77 -10.76
CA VAL A 9 -10.84 9.24 -10.17
C VAL A 9 -11.13 7.83 -10.70
N ASN A 10 -11.54 6.95 -9.81
CA ASN A 10 -12.16 5.68 -10.21
C ASN A 10 -13.68 5.75 -10.01
N PRO A 11 -14.47 5.89 -11.09
CA PRO A 11 -15.92 6.07 -10.99
C PRO A 11 -16.65 4.79 -10.55
N THR A 12 -16.02 3.62 -10.67
CA THR A 12 -16.63 2.33 -10.32
C THR A 12 -16.44 1.97 -8.85
N ALA A 13 -15.55 2.65 -8.13
CA ALA A 13 -15.32 2.42 -6.71
C ALA A 13 -16.62 2.64 -5.93
N ARG A 14 -17.00 1.68 -5.08
CA ARG A 14 -18.21 1.69 -4.23
C ARG A 14 -19.55 1.88 -4.97
N GLY A 15 -19.73 1.29 -6.18
CA GLY A 15 -21.03 1.30 -6.85
C GLY A 15 -21.58 2.72 -7.13
N GLY A 16 -20.71 3.65 -7.55
CA GLY A 16 -21.09 5.02 -7.92
C GLY A 16 -21.11 6.03 -6.77
N ARG A 17 -20.79 5.66 -5.53
CA ARG A 17 -20.66 6.63 -4.41
C ARG A 17 -19.49 7.58 -4.60
N ALA A 18 -18.45 7.16 -5.32
CA ALA A 18 -17.35 8.04 -5.67
C ALA A 18 -17.82 9.29 -6.45
N ARG A 19 -18.79 9.13 -7.36
CA ARG A 19 -19.37 10.26 -8.10
C ARG A 19 -19.94 11.36 -7.20
N ARG A 20 -20.55 10.99 -6.06
CA ARG A 20 -21.14 11.98 -5.12
C ARG A 20 -20.08 12.78 -4.37
N VAL A 21 -18.83 12.32 -4.36
CA VAL A 21 -17.71 12.97 -3.67
C VAL A 21 -16.85 13.76 -4.64
N VAL A 22 -16.86 13.40 -5.94
CA VAL A 22 -16.01 14.05 -6.96
C VAL A 22 -16.34 15.54 -7.10
N ASP A 23 -17.60 15.88 -7.34
CA ASP A 23 -18.00 17.26 -7.60
C ASP A 23 -17.70 18.20 -6.41
N PRO A 24 -18.05 17.83 -5.14
CA PRO A 24 -17.70 18.64 -3.98
C PRO A 24 -16.17 18.78 -3.78
N VAL A 25 -15.39 17.73 -4.02
CA VAL A 25 -13.93 17.77 -3.92
C VAL A 25 -13.33 18.68 -4.98
N VAL A 26 -13.73 18.52 -6.26
CA VAL A 26 -13.27 19.38 -7.36
C VAL A 26 -13.63 20.84 -7.10
N GLN A 27 -14.85 21.10 -6.61
CA GLN A 27 -15.27 22.45 -6.24
C GLN A 27 -14.37 23.01 -5.13
N ARG A 28 -14.10 22.23 -4.08
CA ARG A 28 -13.22 22.64 -2.97
C ARG A 28 -11.82 23.00 -3.43
N LEU A 29 -11.24 22.22 -4.38
CA LEU A 29 -9.93 22.51 -4.96
C LEU A 29 -9.95 23.80 -5.79
N ARG A 30 -11.01 24.03 -6.58
CA ARG A 30 -11.18 25.26 -7.36
C ARG A 30 -11.40 26.50 -6.49
N GLU A 31 -12.12 26.37 -5.38
CA GLU A 31 -12.28 27.43 -4.37
C GLU A 31 -10.93 27.81 -3.72
N GLY A 32 -9.96 26.88 -3.68
CA GLY A 32 -8.56 27.15 -3.32
C GLY A 32 -7.77 27.91 -4.38
N GLY A 33 -8.40 28.27 -5.50
CA GLY A 33 -7.79 29.07 -6.58
C GLY A 33 -7.04 28.23 -7.62
N HIS A 34 -7.25 26.88 -7.66
CA HIS A 34 -6.54 26.00 -8.57
C HIS A 34 -7.31 25.72 -9.87
N ASP A 35 -6.57 25.56 -10.96
CA ASP A 35 -7.09 24.90 -12.17
C ASP A 35 -7.13 23.39 -11.95
N VAL A 36 -8.27 22.77 -12.21
CA VAL A 36 -8.49 21.35 -11.88
C VAL A 36 -8.96 20.59 -13.09
N ARG A 37 -8.10 19.67 -13.55
CA ARG A 37 -8.39 18.69 -14.59
C ARG A 37 -8.77 17.35 -13.96
N VAL A 38 -9.84 16.73 -14.40
CA VAL A 38 -10.27 15.41 -13.90
C VAL A 38 -9.95 14.34 -14.94
N ILE A 39 -9.27 13.29 -14.51
CA ILE A 39 -8.97 12.10 -15.29
C ILE A 39 -9.85 10.94 -14.78
N VAL A 40 -10.56 10.32 -15.70
CA VAL A 40 -11.34 9.12 -15.46
C VAL A 40 -10.82 8.04 -16.43
N GLY A 41 -10.32 6.93 -15.90
CA GLY A 41 -9.89 5.80 -16.72
C GLY A 41 -11.04 4.85 -17.03
N ALA A 42 -11.05 4.27 -18.23
CA ALA A 42 -11.96 3.19 -18.58
C ALA A 42 -11.55 1.84 -17.93
N SER A 43 -10.26 1.67 -17.66
CA SER A 43 -9.66 0.56 -16.92
C SER A 43 -8.52 1.08 -16.04
N ALA A 44 -7.95 0.22 -15.18
CA ALA A 44 -6.77 0.57 -14.39
C ALA A 44 -5.56 0.92 -15.28
N GLU A 45 -5.37 0.21 -16.37
CA GLU A 45 -4.30 0.47 -17.35
C GLU A 45 -4.48 1.80 -18.07
N ASP A 46 -5.70 2.11 -18.52
CA ASP A 46 -6.01 3.41 -19.13
C ASP A 46 -5.86 4.56 -18.14
N ALA A 47 -6.30 4.36 -16.90
CA ALA A 47 -6.13 5.33 -15.82
C ALA A 47 -4.64 5.62 -15.55
N LEU A 48 -3.81 4.59 -15.50
CA LEU A 48 -2.36 4.71 -15.30
C LEU A 48 -1.69 5.43 -16.49
N ALA A 49 -2.03 5.06 -17.72
CA ALA A 49 -1.48 5.68 -18.92
C ALA A 49 -1.80 7.20 -18.97
N ARG A 50 -3.05 7.56 -18.68
CA ARG A 50 -3.48 8.98 -18.60
C ARG A 50 -2.81 9.72 -17.46
N ALA A 51 -2.67 9.09 -16.27
CA ALA A 51 -1.99 9.69 -15.15
C ALA A 51 -0.51 9.97 -15.46
N ARG A 52 0.21 9.01 -16.07
CA ARG A 52 1.60 9.21 -16.53
C ARG A 52 1.73 10.33 -17.56
N THR A 53 0.82 10.38 -18.52
CA THR A 53 0.80 11.47 -19.51
C THR A 53 0.60 12.82 -18.86
N ALA A 54 -0.29 12.91 -17.87
CA ALA A 54 -0.52 14.14 -17.14
C ALA A 54 0.67 14.54 -16.26
N VAL A 55 1.29 13.58 -15.56
CA VAL A 55 2.49 13.80 -14.73
C VAL A 55 3.66 14.30 -15.58
N ALA A 56 3.84 13.76 -16.80
CA ALA A 56 4.88 14.23 -17.73
C ALA A 56 4.69 15.69 -18.19
N GLN A 57 3.49 16.26 -18.03
CA GLN A 57 3.23 17.68 -18.30
C GLN A 57 3.62 18.60 -17.14
N GLY A 58 4.03 18.04 -16.00
CA GLY A 58 4.52 18.78 -14.85
C GLY A 58 3.45 19.55 -14.08
N PRO A 59 2.29 18.93 -13.70
CA PRO A 59 1.31 19.57 -12.84
C PRO A 59 1.89 19.84 -11.45
N ASP A 60 1.29 20.77 -10.72
CA ASP A 60 1.68 21.06 -9.34
C ASP A 60 1.36 19.91 -8.38
N ALA A 61 0.34 19.08 -8.70
CA ALA A 61 0.11 17.80 -8.04
C ALA A 61 -0.78 16.85 -8.86
N LEU A 62 -0.58 15.54 -8.67
CA LEU A 62 -1.54 14.50 -9.02
C LEU A 62 -2.36 14.15 -7.76
N VAL A 63 -3.68 14.23 -7.83
CA VAL A 63 -4.58 13.98 -6.70
C VAL A 63 -5.32 12.65 -6.92
N ALA A 64 -5.08 11.66 -6.07
CA ALA A 64 -5.80 10.39 -6.07
C ALA A 64 -7.09 10.51 -5.24
N LEU A 65 -8.25 10.61 -5.88
CA LEU A 65 -9.56 10.61 -5.22
C LEU A 65 -10.17 9.21 -5.28
N GLY A 66 -9.91 8.42 -4.25
CA GLY A 66 -10.36 7.02 -4.23
C GLY A 66 -9.89 6.22 -3.01
N GLY A 67 -9.86 4.91 -3.15
CA GLY A 67 -9.32 3.98 -2.17
C GLY A 67 -7.88 3.57 -2.47
N ASP A 68 -7.37 2.60 -1.68
CA ASP A 68 -5.97 2.16 -1.72
C ASP A 68 -5.50 1.73 -3.11
N GLY A 69 -6.32 1.01 -3.89
CA GLY A 69 -5.95 0.62 -5.26
C GLY A 69 -5.75 1.81 -6.21
N LEU A 70 -6.52 2.91 -6.05
CA LEU A 70 -6.29 4.13 -6.84
C LEU A 70 -5.05 4.88 -6.37
N VAL A 71 -4.79 4.90 -5.06
CA VAL A 71 -3.55 5.45 -4.50
C VAL A 71 -2.35 4.66 -5.01
N HIS A 72 -2.41 3.33 -4.99
CA HIS A 72 -1.38 2.47 -5.57
C HIS A 72 -1.11 2.80 -7.05
N LEU A 73 -2.17 2.98 -7.84
CA LEU A 73 -2.06 3.38 -9.24
C LEU A 73 -1.40 4.76 -9.41
N ALA A 74 -1.80 5.73 -8.57
CA ALA A 74 -1.19 7.07 -8.60
C ALA A 74 0.30 7.01 -8.22
N VAL A 75 0.69 6.18 -7.26
CA VAL A 75 2.10 5.92 -6.91
C VAL A 75 2.90 5.42 -8.11
N GLN A 76 2.33 4.52 -8.96
CA GLN A 76 2.98 4.08 -10.21
C GLN A 76 3.23 5.23 -11.20
N ALA A 77 2.47 6.32 -11.09
CA ALA A 77 2.60 7.44 -12.01
C ALA A 77 3.56 8.53 -11.49
N VAL A 78 3.62 8.76 -10.16
CA VAL A 78 4.36 9.89 -9.59
C VAL A 78 5.67 9.52 -8.89
N ALA A 79 5.89 8.25 -8.53
CA ALA A 79 7.11 7.86 -7.84
C ALA A 79 8.35 8.23 -8.67
N ASP A 80 9.33 8.86 -8.01
CA ASP A 80 10.60 9.34 -8.60
C ASP A 80 10.45 10.41 -9.71
N THR A 81 9.29 11.08 -9.80
CA THR A 81 9.07 12.17 -10.78
C THR A 81 9.20 13.57 -10.18
N GLY A 82 9.16 13.68 -8.87
CA GLY A 82 9.13 14.96 -8.17
C GLY A 82 7.74 15.64 -8.14
N VAL A 83 6.74 15.15 -8.89
CA VAL A 83 5.35 15.66 -8.84
C VAL A 83 4.70 15.20 -7.53
N PRO A 84 4.17 16.13 -6.71
CA PRO A 84 3.51 15.80 -5.46
C PRO A 84 2.24 14.96 -5.65
N LEU A 85 2.02 14.02 -4.74
CA LEU A 85 0.80 13.22 -4.63
C LEU A 85 -0.14 13.82 -3.59
N GLY A 86 -1.33 14.24 -4.00
CA GLY A 86 -2.45 14.50 -3.11
C GLY A 86 -3.29 13.23 -2.93
N ILE A 87 -3.73 12.94 -1.72
CA ILE A 87 -4.61 11.80 -1.46
C ILE A 87 -5.93 12.30 -0.86
N VAL A 88 -7.03 11.98 -1.51
CA VAL A 88 -8.40 12.24 -1.03
C VAL A 88 -9.10 10.89 -0.81
N PRO A 89 -9.18 10.42 0.45
CA PRO A 89 -9.69 9.09 0.76
C PRO A 89 -11.18 8.95 0.47
N ALA A 90 -11.56 7.99 -0.37
CA ALA A 90 -12.95 7.62 -0.63
C ALA A 90 -13.17 6.09 -0.62
N GLY A 91 -12.17 5.33 -0.18
CA GLY A 91 -12.16 3.88 -0.07
C GLY A 91 -12.67 3.35 1.27
N THR A 92 -12.53 2.04 1.48
CA THR A 92 -12.89 1.37 2.73
C THR A 92 -11.70 1.30 3.70
N GLY A 93 -10.50 0.99 3.21
CA GLY A 93 -9.26 0.89 3.99
C GLY A 93 -8.64 2.27 4.19
N ASN A 94 -8.13 2.84 3.12
CA ASN A 94 -7.38 4.10 3.08
C ASN A 94 -6.14 4.04 4.00
N ASP A 95 -5.42 2.93 3.93
CA ASP A 95 -4.31 2.61 4.84
C ASP A 95 -3.14 3.57 4.63
N ILE A 96 -2.76 3.85 3.37
CA ILE A 96 -1.67 4.79 3.04
C ILE A 96 -2.02 6.21 3.53
N ALA A 97 -3.24 6.67 3.27
CA ALA A 97 -3.70 7.99 3.75
C ALA A 97 -3.64 8.08 5.28
N SER A 98 -4.10 7.03 5.97
CA SER A 98 -4.08 6.95 7.44
C SER A 98 -2.66 6.92 8.00
N ALA A 99 -1.72 6.23 7.35
CA ALA A 99 -0.32 6.17 7.75
C ALA A 99 0.37 7.54 7.65
N LEU A 100 -0.06 8.38 6.72
CA LEU A 100 0.45 9.73 6.49
C LEU A 100 -0.32 10.83 7.25
N GLY A 101 -1.29 10.45 8.10
CA GLY A 101 -2.09 11.39 8.89
C GLY A 101 -3.14 12.16 8.09
N ILE A 102 -3.46 11.73 6.87
CA ILE A 102 -4.46 12.39 6.03
C ILE A 102 -5.86 12.06 6.56
N PRO A 103 -6.74 13.06 6.74
CA PRO A 103 -8.09 12.88 7.24
C PRO A 103 -8.92 11.93 6.37
N ARG A 104 -9.78 11.13 6.99
CA ARG A 104 -10.71 10.23 6.28
C ARG A 104 -11.87 10.98 5.60
N ASP A 105 -12.17 12.20 6.04
CA ASP A 105 -13.16 13.05 5.39
C ASP A 105 -12.60 13.61 4.08
N PRO A 106 -13.24 13.35 2.92
CA PRO A 106 -12.74 13.78 1.62
C PRO A 106 -12.60 15.28 1.47
N LEU A 107 -13.51 16.08 2.09
CA LEU A 107 -13.44 17.53 1.98
C LEU A 107 -12.33 18.12 2.85
N ALA A 108 -12.08 17.56 4.02
CA ALA A 108 -10.95 17.93 4.85
C ALA A 108 -9.62 17.58 4.15
N ALA A 109 -9.52 16.40 3.52
CA ALA A 109 -8.35 16.02 2.73
C ALA A 109 -8.15 16.93 1.50
N ALA A 110 -9.23 17.30 0.80
CA ALA A 110 -9.17 18.23 -0.31
C ALA A 110 -8.71 19.63 0.13
N ALA A 111 -9.08 20.07 1.34
CA ALA A 111 -8.62 21.34 1.89
C ALA A 111 -7.10 21.34 2.13
N ILE A 112 -6.52 20.21 2.57
CA ILE A 112 -5.07 20.05 2.70
C ILE A 112 -4.39 20.15 1.34
N VAL A 113 -4.91 19.45 0.32
CA VAL A 113 -4.37 19.53 -1.04
C VAL A 113 -4.41 20.95 -1.56
N ALA A 114 -5.54 21.66 -1.41
CA ALA A 114 -5.67 23.05 -1.84
C ALA A 114 -4.70 24.00 -1.10
N GLY A 115 -4.55 23.82 0.22
CA GLY A 115 -3.63 24.64 1.02
C GLY A 115 -2.15 24.38 0.69
N ALA A 116 -1.76 23.13 0.45
CA ALA A 116 -0.37 22.76 0.14
C ALA A 116 0.07 23.29 -1.22
N ALA A 117 -0.79 23.20 -2.23
CA ALA A 117 -0.53 23.76 -3.56
C ALA A 117 -0.54 25.29 -3.56
N GLY A 118 -1.26 25.93 -2.61
CA GLY A 118 -1.31 27.39 -2.42
C GLY A 118 -0.29 27.98 -1.45
N GLY A 119 0.42 27.14 -0.68
CA GLY A 119 1.39 27.60 0.32
C GLY A 119 0.83 27.84 1.73
N ASP A 120 -0.46 27.55 1.97
CA ASP A 120 -1.14 27.82 3.23
C ASP A 120 -1.46 26.54 4.02
N GLY A 121 -0.81 26.31 5.15
CA GLY A 121 -1.25 25.35 6.19
C GLY A 121 -1.14 23.87 5.88
N ALA A 122 -0.44 23.48 4.82
CA ALA A 122 -0.13 22.10 4.48
C ALA A 122 1.32 21.96 4.01
N ALA A 123 1.90 20.81 4.24
CA ALA A 123 3.29 20.54 3.93
C ALA A 123 3.41 19.52 2.78
N VAL A 124 4.46 19.68 1.97
CA VAL A 124 4.95 18.61 1.08
C VAL A 124 5.95 17.79 1.88
N ARG A 125 5.59 16.56 2.22
CA ARG A 125 6.49 15.62 2.91
C ARG A 125 7.12 14.67 1.91
N SER A 126 8.45 14.56 1.98
CA SER A 126 9.17 13.50 1.28
C SER A 126 9.02 12.21 2.07
N VAL A 127 8.57 11.16 1.41
CA VAL A 127 8.42 9.83 2.00
C VAL A 127 9.00 8.79 1.04
N ASP A 128 9.37 7.66 1.61
CA ASP A 128 9.93 6.56 0.85
C ASP A 128 8.82 5.86 0.05
N ALA A 129 9.15 5.44 -1.15
CA ALA A 129 8.43 4.39 -1.84
C ALA A 129 9.37 3.20 -2.01
N ALA A 130 8.83 2.11 -2.46
CA ALA A 130 9.62 0.93 -2.71
C ALA A 130 9.26 0.26 -4.03
N GLN A 131 10.21 -0.46 -4.58
CA GLN A 131 9.99 -1.29 -5.75
C GLN A 131 9.91 -2.75 -5.35
N VAL A 132 8.97 -3.49 -5.94
CA VAL A 132 8.87 -4.93 -5.84
C VAL A 132 8.84 -5.55 -7.22
N GLY A 133 9.57 -6.63 -7.43
CA GLY A 133 9.60 -7.34 -8.71
C GLY A 133 10.25 -8.70 -8.60
N GLY A 134 10.17 -9.47 -9.69
CA GLY A 134 10.80 -10.77 -9.81
C GLY A 134 12.34 -10.72 -9.88
N PRO A 135 12.97 -11.90 -10.00
CA PRO A 135 14.42 -12.02 -10.12
C PRO A 135 14.98 -11.17 -11.26
N GLY A 136 16.15 -10.57 -11.03
CA GLY A 136 16.80 -9.71 -12.03
C GLY A 136 16.11 -8.36 -12.27
N GLY A 137 15.08 -8.03 -11.48
CA GLY A 137 14.37 -6.77 -11.60
C GLY A 137 13.31 -6.73 -12.70
N ALA A 138 12.88 -7.89 -13.17
CA ALA A 138 11.75 -7.98 -14.11
C ALA A 138 10.46 -7.47 -13.45
N ASP A 139 9.63 -6.78 -14.24
CA ASP A 139 8.29 -6.32 -13.86
C ASP A 139 8.22 -5.52 -12.56
N ARG A 140 9.20 -4.64 -12.32
CA ARG A 140 9.23 -3.81 -11.11
C ARG A 140 8.00 -2.91 -11.05
N ARG A 141 7.37 -2.91 -9.88
CA ARG A 141 6.23 -2.04 -9.55
C ARG A 141 6.53 -1.28 -8.28
N TRP A 142 6.04 -0.07 -8.21
CA TRP A 142 6.11 0.74 -7.00
C TRP A 142 5.07 0.31 -5.98
N PHE A 143 5.40 0.44 -4.70
CA PHE A 143 4.44 0.38 -3.60
C PHE A 143 4.83 1.38 -2.51
N ALA A 144 3.87 1.82 -1.74
CA ALA A 144 4.08 2.78 -0.67
C ALA A 144 3.76 2.21 0.72
N GLY A 145 2.98 1.15 0.79
CA GLY A 145 2.50 0.53 2.03
C GLY A 145 3.23 -0.75 2.41
N VAL A 146 2.63 -1.89 2.14
CA VAL A 146 3.11 -3.20 2.61
C VAL A 146 3.04 -4.25 1.51
N VAL A 147 4.12 -5.05 1.40
CA VAL A 147 4.09 -6.30 0.65
C VAL A 147 3.82 -7.45 1.62
N ALA A 148 2.87 -8.31 1.29
CA ALA A 148 2.51 -9.47 2.09
C ALA A 148 2.61 -10.78 1.28
N CYS A 149 3.10 -11.83 1.92
CA CYS A 149 3.21 -13.19 1.39
C CYS A 149 2.77 -14.23 2.41
N GLY A 150 2.18 -15.33 1.94
CA GLY A 150 1.77 -16.44 2.79
C GLY A 150 0.28 -16.49 3.04
N PHE A 151 -0.15 -16.65 4.29
CA PHE A 151 -1.56 -16.78 4.65
C PHE A 151 -2.42 -15.62 4.11
N ASP A 152 -1.91 -14.41 4.24
CA ASP A 152 -2.61 -13.19 3.85
C ASP A 152 -2.83 -13.11 2.33
N SER A 153 -1.80 -13.44 1.54
CA SER A 153 -1.92 -13.47 0.09
C SER A 153 -2.91 -14.55 -0.38
N ARG A 154 -2.97 -15.71 0.29
CA ARG A 154 -3.96 -16.75 0.01
C ARG A 154 -5.38 -16.30 0.37
N VAL A 155 -5.54 -15.58 1.47
CA VAL A 155 -6.82 -14.96 1.84
C VAL A 155 -7.26 -13.95 0.76
N ASN A 156 -6.34 -13.13 0.25
CA ASN A 156 -6.63 -12.19 -0.85
C ASN A 156 -7.03 -12.91 -2.14
N GLU A 157 -6.28 -13.92 -2.57
CA GLU A 157 -6.60 -14.73 -3.75
C GLU A 157 -8.00 -15.34 -3.63
N ARG A 158 -8.29 -15.97 -2.48
CA ARG A 158 -9.60 -16.57 -2.21
C ARG A 158 -10.72 -15.53 -2.18
N ALA A 159 -10.52 -14.39 -1.51
CA ALA A 159 -11.49 -13.32 -1.41
C ALA A 159 -11.83 -12.71 -2.78
N ASN A 160 -10.86 -12.64 -3.69
CA ASN A 160 -11.09 -12.15 -5.04
C ASN A 160 -12.01 -13.09 -5.87
N GLY A 161 -12.04 -14.39 -5.54
CA GLY A 161 -12.97 -15.36 -6.12
C GLY A 161 -14.38 -15.38 -5.49
N ILE A 162 -14.59 -14.67 -4.36
CA ILE A 162 -15.88 -14.65 -3.66
C ILE A 162 -16.74 -13.48 -4.16
N ALA A 163 -17.86 -13.79 -4.81
CA ALA A 163 -18.80 -12.78 -5.29
C ALA A 163 -19.73 -12.24 -4.17
N TRP A 164 -20.08 -13.08 -3.19
CA TRP A 164 -20.97 -12.74 -2.08
C TRP A 164 -20.54 -13.44 -0.78
N PRO A 165 -20.52 -12.77 0.39
CA PRO A 165 -20.92 -11.38 0.65
C PRO A 165 -19.88 -10.35 0.14
N PRO A 166 -20.29 -9.11 -0.21
CA PRO A 166 -19.38 -8.06 -0.69
C PRO A 166 -18.62 -7.37 0.46
N GLY A 167 -17.59 -6.62 0.11
CA GLY A 167 -16.82 -5.79 1.04
C GLY A 167 -15.98 -6.61 2.02
N MET A 168 -15.82 -6.14 3.26
CA MET A 168 -14.98 -6.81 4.28
C MET A 168 -15.46 -8.20 4.66
N ALA A 169 -16.76 -8.50 4.53
CA ALA A 169 -17.30 -9.79 4.89
C ALA A 169 -16.73 -10.93 4.05
N LYS A 170 -16.44 -10.71 2.76
CA LYS A 170 -15.80 -11.72 1.92
C LYS A 170 -14.41 -12.12 2.41
N TYR A 171 -13.62 -11.15 2.94
CA TYR A 171 -12.29 -11.41 3.49
C TYR A 171 -12.37 -12.23 4.77
N LEU A 172 -13.37 -12.00 5.62
CA LEU A 172 -13.58 -12.80 6.81
C LEU A 172 -13.95 -14.25 6.45
N VAL A 173 -14.82 -14.45 5.44
CA VAL A 173 -15.15 -15.79 4.92
C VAL A 173 -13.89 -16.46 4.36
N ALA A 174 -13.13 -15.76 3.53
CA ALA A 174 -11.90 -16.27 2.96
C ALA A 174 -10.87 -16.64 4.04
N LEU A 175 -10.71 -15.79 5.07
CA LEU A 175 -9.81 -16.04 6.20
C LEU A 175 -10.17 -17.34 6.93
N VAL A 176 -11.45 -17.54 7.26
CA VAL A 176 -11.91 -18.76 7.95
C VAL A 176 -11.73 -19.99 7.08
N GLN A 177 -12.04 -19.89 5.79
CA GLN A 177 -11.87 -21.00 4.85
C GLN A 177 -10.40 -21.37 4.67
N GLU A 178 -9.54 -20.36 4.47
CA GLU A 178 -8.10 -20.58 4.27
C GLU A 178 -7.45 -21.15 5.54
N LEU A 179 -7.78 -20.63 6.72
CA LEU A 179 -7.21 -21.08 7.97
C LEU A 179 -7.46 -22.58 8.24
N ARG A 180 -8.55 -23.15 7.71
CA ARG A 180 -8.87 -24.59 7.89
C ARG A 180 -7.82 -25.51 7.25
N SER A 181 -7.32 -25.14 6.07
CA SER A 181 -6.41 -25.94 5.25
C SER A 181 -4.98 -25.41 5.24
N PHE A 182 -4.75 -24.19 5.74
CA PHE A 182 -3.43 -23.56 5.68
C PHE A 182 -2.40 -24.34 6.51
N THR A 183 -1.25 -24.54 5.90
CA THR A 183 -0.03 -25.04 6.54
C THR A 183 1.08 -23.99 6.42
N PRO A 184 1.91 -23.80 7.45
CA PRO A 184 3.05 -22.91 7.37
C PRO A 184 3.93 -23.21 6.16
N ILE A 185 4.49 -22.19 5.58
CA ILE A 185 5.28 -22.26 4.35
C ILE A 185 6.75 -22.09 4.73
N PRO A 186 7.67 -22.95 4.26
CA PRO A 186 9.09 -22.71 4.41
C PRO A 186 9.51 -21.51 3.56
N PHE A 187 9.96 -20.45 4.22
CA PHE A 187 10.50 -19.26 3.58
C PHE A 187 12.00 -19.15 3.80
N ARG A 188 12.70 -18.68 2.76
CA ARG A 188 14.01 -18.06 2.85
C ARG A 188 13.82 -16.57 2.63
N ILE A 189 14.23 -15.77 3.61
CA ILE A 189 14.10 -14.32 3.63
C ILE A 189 15.50 -13.74 3.70
N THR A 190 15.96 -13.13 2.63
CA THR A 190 17.28 -12.50 2.57
C THR A 190 17.12 -11.01 2.81
N LEU A 191 17.77 -10.49 3.85
CA LEU A 191 17.81 -9.08 4.21
C LEU A 191 19.12 -8.46 3.73
N GLY A 192 19.06 -7.24 3.20
CA GLY A 192 20.22 -6.53 2.69
C GLY A 192 20.21 -5.04 2.98
N SER A 193 21.36 -4.42 2.81
CA SER A 193 21.55 -2.96 2.84
C SER A 193 21.01 -2.31 1.57
N GLY A 194 20.77 -0.99 1.61
CA GLY A 194 20.15 -0.23 0.51
C GLY A 194 20.99 -0.13 -0.76
N ASP A 195 22.31 -0.22 -0.66
CA ASP A 195 23.24 -0.19 -1.79
C ASP A 195 23.29 -1.48 -2.61
N GLY A 196 22.58 -2.51 -2.15
CA GLY A 196 22.36 -3.75 -2.90
C GLY A 196 23.51 -4.73 -2.92
N ALA A 197 24.62 -4.43 -2.23
CA ALA A 197 25.86 -5.20 -2.32
C ALA A 197 26.02 -6.25 -1.21
N GLU A 198 25.41 -6.06 -0.04
CA GLU A 198 25.62 -6.98 1.09
C GLU A 198 24.30 -7.56 1.60
N GLU A 199 24.26 -8.90 1.63
CA GLU A 199 23.29 -9.65 2.42
C GLU A 199 23.71 -9.54 3.89
N THR A 200 22.83 -8.97 4.73
CA THR A 200 23.14 -8.78 6.16
C THR A 200 22.65 -9.94 7.02
N GLU A 201 21.56 -10.57 6.62
CA GLU A 201 20.95 -11.68 7.37
C GLU A 201 20.13 -12.55 6.42
N VAL A 202 20.19 -13.87 6.60
CA VAL A 202 19.30 -14.83 5.95
C VAL A 202 18.48 -15.55 7.02
N ILE A 203 17.17 -15.50 6.90
CA ILE A 203 16.23 -16.17 7.80
C ILE A 203 15.57 -17.32 7.05
N GLU A 204 15.79 -18.56 7.51
CA GLU A 204 15.10 -19.73 6.98
C GLU A 204 14.19 -20.30 8.07
N ARG A 205 12.90 -20.28 7.82
CA ARG A 205 11.92 -20.84 8.76
C ARG A 205 10.56 -21.06 8.12
N GLU A 206 9.80 -21.98 8.73
CA GLU A 206 8.38 -22.08 8.45
C GLU A 206 7.63 -20.86 9.01
N ALA A 207 6.88 -20.20 8.15
CA ALA A 207 6.09 -19.02 8.53
C ALA A 207 4.66 -19.12 7.99
N MET A 208 3.74 -18.56 8.75
CA MET A 208 2.36 -18.36 8.27
C MET A 208 2.28 -17.13 7.36
N LEU A 209 3.04 -16.08 7.69
CA LEU A 209 2.99 -14.78 7.01
C LEU A 209 4.37 -14.12 7.07
N VAL A 210 4.75 -13.52 5.95
CA VAL A 210 5.84 -12.54 5.89
C VAL A 210 5.27 -11.23 5.35
N ALA A 211 5.52 -10.14 6.05
CA ALA A 211 5.13 -8.79 5.62
C ALA A 211 6.36 -7.88 5.56
N VAL A 212 6.54 -7.19 4.44
CA VAL A 212 7.60 -6.19 4.22
C VAL A 212 6.92 -4.82 4.23
N ALA A 213 7.06 -4.10 5.33
CA ALA A 213 6.27 -2.92 5.63
C ALA A 213 7.10 -1.63 5.52
N ASN A 214 6.68 -0.74 4.63
CA ASN A 214 7.11 0.66 4.56
C ASN A 214 6.21 1.55 5.44
N THR A 215 4.97 1.12 5.70
CA THR A 215 4.02 1.80 6.59
C THR A 215 3.50 0.87 7.67
N ARG A 216 2.94 1.48 8.75
CA ARG A 216 2.52 0.76 9.96
C ARG A 216 1.42 -0.25 9.75
N SER A 217 0.53 -0.02 8.76
CA SER A 217 -0.72 -0.76 8.63
C SER A 217 -1.10 -1.02 7.18
N TYR A 218 -1.88 -2.09 7.00
CA TYR A 218 -2.56 -2.43 5.75
C TYR A 218 -3.88 -3.19 6.08
N GLY A 219 -4.65 -3.54 5.06
CA GLY A 219 -5.84 -4.37 5.23
C GLY A 219 -6.90 -3.75 6.13
N ALA A 220 -7.19 -2.46 5.93
CA ALA A 220 -8.14 -1.66 6.69
C ALA A 220 -7.77 -1.47 8.17
N GLY A 221 -6.51 -1.16 8.44
CA GLY A 221 -6.04 -0.71 9.75
C GLY A 221 -5.39 -1.79 10.60
N MET A 222 -5.02 -2.93 10.06
CA MET A 222 -4.16 -3.91 10.75
C MET A 222 -2.76 -3.33 10.90
N ARG A 223 -2.36 -3.01 12.13
CA ARG A 223 -1.03 -2.45 12.45
C ARG A 223 0.02 -3.56 12.49
N VAL A 224 0.39 -4.06 11.33
CA VAL A 224 1.30 -5.21 11.18
C VAL A 224 2.70 -4.90 11.70
N CYS A 225 3.22 -3.72 11.43
CA CYS A 225 4.49 -3.20 11.94
C CYS A 225 4.25 -1.82 12.58
N PRO A 226 3.84 -1.77 13.87
CA PRO A 226 3.38 -0.52 14.50
C PRO A 226 4.41 0.62 14.51
N ASP A 227 5.70 0.27 14.48
CA ASP A 227 6.81 1.22 14.57
C ASP A 227 7.39 1.58 13.20
N ALA A 228 6.88 1.00 12.11
CA ALA A 228 7.33 1.29 10.75
C ALA A 228 7.19 2.79 10.41
N ARG A 229 8.21 3.32 9.75
CA ARG A 229 8.31 4.74 9.39
C ARG A 229 8.56 4.87 7.89
N PRO A 230 7.70 5.61 7.17
CA PRO A 230 7.80 5.74 5.72
C PRO A 230 8.86 6.78 5.27
N ASP A 231 9.82 7.13 6.13
CA ASP A 231 10.78 8.20 5.87
C ASP A 231 12.17 7.93 6.48
N ASP A 232 12.51 6.66 6.73
CA ASP A 232 13.79 6.28 7.35
C ASP A 232 14.66 5.35 6.49
N GLY A 233 14.24 5.12 5.24
CA GLY A 233 14.99 4.32 4.27
C GLY A 233 14.97 2.82 4.54
N LEU A 234 14.10 2.32 5.42
CA LEU A 234 14.07 0.92 5.83
C LEU A 234 12.65 0.35 5.83
N PHE A 235 12.56 -0.94 5.57
CA PHE A 235 11.39 -1.75 5.88
C PHE A 235 11.44 -2.30 7.29
N ASP A 236 10.28 -2.44 7.90
CA ASP A 236 10.07 -3.37 8.99
C ASP A 236 9.55 -4.70 8.41
N VAL A 237 10.34 -5.76 8.58
CA VAL A 237 10.05 -7.10 8.03
C VAL A 237 9.48 -7.97 9.14
N LEU A 238 8.17 -8.17 9.13
CA LEU A 238 7.50 -9.05 10.07
C LEU A 238 7.47 -10.47 9.53
N VAL A 239 7.90 -11.42 10.38
CA VAL A 239 7.77 -12.86 10.13
C VAL A 239 6.92 -13.46 11.24
N LEU A 240 5.75 -13.97 10.89
CA LEU A 240 4.90 -14.76 11.79
C LEU A 240 5.20 -16.24 11.57
N GLY A 241 5.92 -16.85 12.50
CA GLY A 241 6.21 -18.28 12.49
C GLY A 241 4.96 -19.15 12.62
N ALA A 242 5.17 -20.45 12.57
CA ALA A 242 4.12 -21.42 12.74
C ALA A 242 3.46 -21.30 14.13
N VAL A 243 2.13 -21.15 14.15
CA VAL A 243 1.32 -21.13 15.38
C VAL A 243 0.09 -22.03 15.23
N PRO A 244 -0.40 -22.63 16.31
CA PRO A 244 -1.67 -23.36 16.29
C PRO A 244 -2.83 -22.46 15.84
N LYS A 245 -3.76 -23.00 15.06
CA LYS A 245 -4.90 -22.24 14.49
C LYS A 245 -5.73 -21.50 15.57
N GLY A 246 -5.95 -22.13 16.73
CA GLY A 246 -6.65 -21.52 17.85
C GLY A 246 -5.89 -20.33 18.46
N GLU A 247 -4.57 -20.41 18.51
CA GLU A 247 -3.70 -19.34 18.98
C GLU A 247 -3.68 -18.17 17.97
N PHE A 248 -3.61 -18.48 16.67
CA PHE A 248 -3.75 -17.49 15.62
C PHE A 248 -5.05 -16.70 15.76
N LEU A 249 -6.20 -17.38 15.84
CA LEU A 249 -7.51 -16.72 16.01
C LEU A 249 -7.61 -15.86 17.26
N ARG A 250 -7.00 -16.28 18.37
CA ARG A 250 -6.96 -15.50 19.62
C ARG A 250 -6.05 -14.28 19.53
N THR A 251 -4.97 -14.37 18.75
CA THR A 251 -3.98 -13.30 18.62
C THR A 251 -4.30 -12.33 17.49
N PHE A 252 -4.95 -12.79 16.44
CA PHE A 252 -5.28 -11.99 15.26
C PHE A 252 -5.99 -10.65 15.58
N PRO A 253 -6.99 -10.56 16.46
CA PRO A 253 -7.62 -9.27 16.78
C PRO A 253 -6.66 -8.25 17.41
N LYS A 254 -5.55 -8.71 18.02
CA LYS A 254 -4.56 -7.83 18.64
C LYS A 254 -3.76 -7.03 17.59
N VAL A 255 -3.75 -7.48 16.30
CA VAL A 255 -3.04 -6.78 15.22
C VAL A 255 -3.56 -5.36 15.01
N TYR A 256 -4.86 -5.11 15.23
CA TYR A 256 -5.46 -3.78 15.09
C TYR A 256 -4.93 -2.76 16.11
N ARG A 257 -4.32 -3.24 17.20
CA ARG A 257 -3.72 -2.41 18.26
C ARG A 257 -2.20 -2.59 18.37
N GLY A 258 -1.58 -3.37 17.47
CA GLY A 258 -0.15 -3.69 17.52
C GLY A 258 0.24 -4.68 18.62
N GLY A 259 -0.71 -5.23 19.37
CA GLY A 259 -0.44 -6.11 20.53
C GLY A 259 0.04 -7.52 20.18
N HIS A 260 0.16 -7.85 18.90
CA HIS A 260 0.73 -9.11 18.40
C HIS A 260 2.26 -9.11 18.39
N VAL A 261 2.91 -7.92 18.41
CA VAL A 261 4.38 -7.80 18.31
C VAL A 261 5.10 -8.49 19.47
N GLY A 262 4.49 -8.52 20.66
CA GLY A 262 5.03 -9.25 21.83
C GLY A 262 4.83 -10.77 21.79
N HIS A 263 4.26 -11.32 20.72
CA HIS A 263 4.05 -12.77 20.62
C HIS A 263 5.35 -13.50 20.26
N PRO A 264 5.70 -14.63 20.90
CA PRO A 264 6.97 -15.34 20.67
C PRO A 264 7.19 -15.81 19.22
N ALA A 265 6.10 -16.06 18.47
CA ALA A 265 6.18 -16.45 17.06
C ALA A 265 6.36 -15.26 16.10
N VAL A 266 6.27 -14.01 16.59
CA VAL A 266 6.46 -12.80 15.80
C VAL A 266 7.90 -12.34 15.91
N THR A 267 8.53 -12.11 14.77
CA THR A 267 9.86 -11.51 14.68
C THR A 267 9.78 -10.33 13.74
N ILE A 268 10.36 -9.19 14.11
CA ILE A 268 10.52 -8.03 13.23
C ILE A 268 12.01 -7.76 13.06
N ARG A 269 12.42 -7.53 11.81
CA ARG A 269 13.77 -7.13 11.40
C ARG A 269 13.67 -5.88 10.54
N ARG A 270 14.76 -5.13 10.43
CA ARG A 270 14.81 -3.94 9.58
C ARG A 270 15.84 -4.13 8.47
N ALA A 271 15.46 -3.78 7.25
CA ALA A 271 16.33 -3.88 6.08
C ALA A 271 15.87 -2.90 4.99
N ALA A 272 16.80 -2.43 4.15
CA ALA A 272 16.46 -1.61 3.00
C ALA A 272 16.14 -2.45 1.75
N ARG A 273 16.57 -3.71 1.75
CA ARG A 273 16.31 -4.68 0.68
C ARG A 273 15.88 -6.02 1.27
N VAL A 274 14.87 -6.63 0.68
CA VAL A 274 14.32 -7.89 1.14
C VAL A 274 14.00 -8.78 -0.04
N THR A 275 14.55 -9.99 -0.07
CA THR A 275 14.16 -11.01 -1.04
C THR A 275 13.37 -12.10 -0.32
N LEU A 276 12.21 -12.44 -0.85
CA LEU A 276 11.31 -13.47 -0.33
C LEU A 276 11.28 -14.64 -1.29
N GLU A 277 11.60 -15.82 -0.80
CA GLU A 277 11.56 -17.08 -1.54
C GLU A 277 10.77 -18.12 -0.73
N ALA A 278 9.92 -18.88 -1.41
CA ALA A 278 9.31 -20.07 -0.82
C ALA A 278 10.15 -21.29 -1.17
N VAL A 279 10.55 -22.06 -0.16
CA VAL A 279 11.46 -23.21 -0.31
C VAL A 279 10.66 -24.49 -0.25
N GLY A 280 10.85 -25.39 -1.25
CA GLY A 280 10.25 -26.71 -1.26
C GLY A 280 9.22 -26.92 -2.38
N PRO A 281 8.85 -28.19 -2.64
CA PRO A 281 7.97 -28.53 -3.74
C PRO A 281 6.52 -28.05 -3.48
N GLY A 282 5.90 -27.41 -4.49
CA GLY A 282 4.50 -27.00 -4.43
C GLY A 282 4.23 -25.71 -3.64
N ALA A 283 5.24 -24.92 -3.36
CA ALA A 283 5.10 -23.64 -2.69
C ALA A 283 4.68 -22.54 -3.68
N ASP A 284 3.47 -22.66 -4.24
CA ASP A 284 2.84 -21.58 -5.01
C ASP A 284 2.41 -20.47 -4.06
N VAL A 285 3.32 -19.54 -3.81
CA VAL A 285 3.10 -18.37 -2.98
C VAL A 285 3.12 -17.13 -3.85
N VAL A 286 2.10 -16.32 -3.73
CA VAL A 286 1.95 -15.07 -4.47
C VAL A 286 2.19 -13.89 -3.51
N ALA A 287 2.93 -12.90 -3.96
CA ALA A 287 3.10 -11.64 -3.25
C ALA A 287 2.01 -10.64 -3.64
N TYR A 288 1.53 -9.88 -2.67
CA TYR A 288 0.63 -8.74 -2.84
C TYR A 288 1.28 -7.48 -2.29
N ALA A 289 1.23 -6.39 -3.04
CA ALA A 289 1.72 -5.07 -2.64
C ALA A 289 0.55 -4.08 -2.60
N ASP A 290 0.33 -3.41 -1.48
CA ASP A 290 -0.80 -2.47 -1.28
C ASP A 290 -2.17 -3.06 -1.62
N GLY A 291 -2.32 -4.39 -1.51
CA GLY A 291 -3.52 -5.12 -1.89
C GLY A 291 -3.61 -5.54 -3.36
N GLU A 292 -2.64 -5.16 -4.19
CA GLU A 292 -2.57 -5.52 -5.61
C GLU A 292 -1.62 -6.71 -5.83
N ARG A 293 -2.01 -7.60 -6.75
CA ARG A 293 -1.25 -8.82 -7.03
C ARG A 293 0.06 -8.48 -7.75
N VAL A 294 1.19 -8.85 -7.15
CA VAL A 294 2.54 -8.71 -7.76
C VAL A 294 2.84 -9.90 -8.66
N GLY A 295 2.83 -11.11 -8.09
CA GLY A 295 3.17 -12.34 -8.78
C GLY A 295 3.71 -13.40 -7.84
N PRO A 296 4.14 -14.56 -8.39
CA PRO A 296 4.74 -15.61 -7.58
C PRO A 296 6.08 -15.19 -7.01
N VAL A 297 6.42 -15.73 -5.82
CA VAL A 297 7.80 -15.63 -5.32
C VAL A 297 8.73 -16.51 -6.16
N PRO A 298 10.05 -16.18 -6.30
CA PRO A 298 10.77 -15.18 -5.52
C PRO A 298 10.48 -13.74 -5.98
N VAL A 299 10.38 -12.83 -5.01
CA VAL A 299 10.28 -11.38 -5.25
C VAL A 299 11.31 -10.64 -4.41
N THR A 300 11.81 -9.53 -4.94
CA THR A 300 12.69 -8.62 -4.22
C THR A 300 12.03 -7.28 -4.04
N CYS A 301 12.00 -6.80 -2.80
CA CYS A 301 11.58 -5.45 -2.41
C CYS A 301 12.83 -4.60 -2.14
N ALA A 302 12.84 -3.35 -2.60
CA ALA A 302 13.91 -2.40 -2.32
C ALA A 302 13.32 -1.02 -2.04
N VAL A 303 13.72 -0.40 -0.94
CA VAL A 303 13.35 0.98 -0.60
C VAL A 303 14.05 1.94 -1.55
N VAL A 304 13.33 2.96 -1.97
CA VAL A 304 13.87 4.13 -2.66
C VAL A 304 13.55 5.35 -1.79
N PRO A 305 14.53 5.82 -1.01
CA PRO A 305 14.31 6.91 -0.06
C PRO A 305 13.83 8.18 -0.75
N GLY A 306 12.80 8.80 -0.18
CA GLY A 306 12.26 10.07 -0.66
C GLY A 306 11.62 10.05 -2.05
N ALA A 307 11.33 8.86 -2.61
CA ALA A 307 10.79 8.72 -3.97
C ALA A 307 9.38 9.29 -4.15
N LEU A 308 8.66 9.58 -3.05
CA LEU A 308 7.34 10.22 -3.09
C LEU A 308 7.35 11.55 -2.36
N ARG A 309 6.75 12.55 -2.99
CA ARG A 309 6.39 13.82 -2.36
C ARG A 309 4.89 13.81 -2.12
N VAL A 310 4.44 13.87 -0.88
CA VAL A 310 3.02 13.75 -0.54
C VAL A 310 2.52 15.01 0.16
N LEU A 311 1.33 15.48 -0.24
CA LEU A 311 0.65 16.60 0.39
C LEU A 311 0.00 16.11 1.68
N VAL A 312 0.47 16.60 2.83
CA VAL A 312 0.04 16.17 4.16
C VAL A 312 -0.36 17.36 5.03
N PRO A 313 -1.10 17.14 6.13
CA PRO A 313 -1.31 18.16 7.16
C PRO A 313 0.04 18.68 7.68
N ALA A 314 0.11 19.99 7.99
CA ALA A 314 1.29 20.64 8.57
C ALA A 314 1.56 20.17 10.00
#